data_bac0e9a4baaabf1e7f43e1d9545ac5f4
#
_entry.id   bac0e9a4baaabf1e7f43e1d9545ac5f4
#
_cell.length_a   1.000
_cell.length_b   1.000
_cell.length_c   1.000
_cell.angle_alpha   90.00
_cell.angle_beta   90.00
_cell.angle_gamma   90.00
#
_symmetry.space_group_name_H-M   'P 1'
#
loop_
_entity.id
_entity.type
_entity.pdbx_description
1 polymer ?
#
loop_
_entity_poly.entity_id
_entity_poly.type
_entity_poly.pdbx_seq_one_letter_code
_entity_poly.pdbx_strand_id
1 'polypeptide(L)'
;DDQGYGDLGCHGNSVINTPNLNDLHGRSIRFTNYHVGSTCAPTRAGLLTGHYCTSAGVWHTIGGRSLLRENEWTLANALSENGYRTGHFGKWHLGDSSPYRPHERGFDKTVYHGGGGIGNTGDAWGNDYFDDTYFENGTPTAFSGYCTDVFFREGMKFVEENRDHPFFCFIATNAPHGPLNIEPKYVKPYVNCTPHEDRARFYGMITNIDENIGHMIQHLNTLNIAEDTIIIFMTDNGTANGVELDEKEFPKEGQGSYNSGMRGKKGSPYEGGHRVPFFLYCPQQKLSRGKDISDLASYVDFMPTVLDLCNIETPHERCFHGESLIPLINDESDHDWSDRTTVCDTQRVAQPIKWRQSSVMQDSWRLINGKELY
;
A
#
# COMPACT_ATOMS: atom_id res chain seq x y z
N ASP A 1 4.70 3.76 -0.20
CA ASP A 1 4.02 5.04 -0.02
C ASP A 1 4.31 5.95 -1.20
N ASP A 2 3.28 6.54 -1.80
CA ASP A 2 3.38 7.48 -2.93
C ASP A 2 3.80 6.91 -4.31
N GLN A 3 3.94 5.62 -4.44
CA GLN A 3 4.15 4.96 -5.74
C GLN A 3 2.79 4.72 -6.42
N GLY A 4 2.62 5.20 -7.65
CA GLY A 4 1.39 5.05 -8.41
C GLY A 4 1.37 3.83 -9.33
N TYR A 5 0.23 3.61 -9.98
CA TYR A 5 0.02 2.51 -10.93
C TYR A 5 1.04 2.52 -12.08
N GLY A 6 1.36 3.70 -12.61
CA GLY A 6 2.31 3.87 -13.71
C GLY A 6 3.79 3.84 -13.30
N ASP A 7 4.11 3.72 -12.01
CA ASP A 7 5.50 3.70 -11.52
C ASP A 7 6.08 2.28 -11.47
N LEU A 8 5.73 1.45 -12.45
CA LEU A 8 6.16 0.06 -12.61
C LEU A 8 6.45 -0.27 -14.07
N GLY A 9 7.53 -1.01 -14.33
CA GLY A 9 7.86 -1.49 -15.67
C GLY A 9 6.78 -2.38 -16.28
N CYS A 10 6.20 -3.30 -15.51
CA CYS A 10 5.11 -4.19 -15.93
C CYS A 10 3.82 -3.45 -16.32
N HIS A 11 3.64 -2.21 -15.90
CA HIS A 11 2.51 -1.35 -16.29
C HIS A 11 2.83 -0.42 -17.46
N GLY A 12 3.95 -0.63 -18.15
CA GLY A 12 4.32 0.07 -19.38
C GLY A 12 5.26 1.27 -19.19
N ASN A 13 5.75 1.54 -17.97
CA ASN A 13 6.77 2.55 -17.76
C ASN A 13 8.13 2.06 -18.27
N SER A 14 8.57 2.59 -19.41
CA SER A 14 9.81 2.17 -20.06
C SER A 14 11.09 2.73 -19.43
N VAL A 15 10.96 3.62 -18.46
CA VAL A 15 12.10 4.29 -17.81
C VAL A 15 12.50 3.61 -16.52
N ILE A 16 11.50 3.22 -15.70
CA ILE A 16 11.75 2.69 -14.37
C ILE A 16 12.21 1.22 -14.41
N ASN A 17 13.17 0.89 -13.55
CA ASN A 17 13.72 -0.47 -13.46
C ASN A 17 13.13 -1.19 -12.24
N THR A 18 12.21 -2.13 -12.48
CA THR A 18 11.51 -2.91 -11.44
C THR A 18 11.43 -4.39 -11.81
N PRO A 19 12.58 -5.08 -12.02
CA PRO A 19 12.59 -6.45 -12.53
C PRO A 19 11.95 -7.47 -11.59
N ASN A 20 12.11 -7.32 -10.27
CA ASN A 20 11.55 -8.24 -9.28
C ASN A 20 10.03 -8.09 -9.17
N LEU A 21 9.53 -6.86 -9.20
CA LEU A 21 8.09 -6.58 -9.26
C LEU A 21 7.47 -7.02 -10.59
N ASN A 22 8.21 -6.89 -11.70
CA ASN A 22 7.75 -7.40 -13.00
C ASN A 22 7.63 -8.94 -12.98
N ASP A 23 8.57 -9.64 -12.36
CA ASP A 23 8.50 -11.10 -12.19
C ASP A 23 7.34 -11.49 -11.25
N LEU A 24 7.19 -10.82 -10.11
CA LEU A 24 6.06 -11.05 -9.20
C LEU A 24 4.72 -10.82 -9.90
N HIS A 25 4.58 -9.72 -10.66
CA HIS A 25 3.41 -9.42 -11.49
C HIS A 25 3.09 -10.58 -12.46
N GLY A 26 4.12 -11.11 -13.16
CA GLY A 26 3.94 -12.21 -14.09
C GLY A 26 3.43 -13.51 -13.46
N ARG A 27 3.67 -13.70 -12.17
CA ARG A 27 3.27 -14.89 -11.40
C ARG A 27 2.01 -14.72 -10.56
N SER A 28 1.53 -13.48 -10.43
CA SER A 28 0.41 -13.12 -9.55
C SER A 28 -0.93 -13.11 -10.27
N ILE A 29 -2.00 -13.21 -9.51
CA ILE A 29 -3.31 -12.67 -9.89
C ILE A 29 -3.24 -11.17 -9.71
N ARG A 30 -3.75 -10.42 -10.69
CA ARG A 30 -3.66 -8.96 -10.73
C ARG A 30 -5.04 -8.36 -10.82
N PHE A 31 -5.40 -7.54 -9.85
CA PHE A 31 -6.61 -6.72 -9.94
C PHE A 31 -6.26 -5.42 -10.68
N THR A 32 -6.70 -5.32 -11.92
CA THR A 32 -6.36 -4.17 -12.79
C THR A 32 -7.22 -2.95 -12.53
N ASN A 33 -8.31 -3.10 -11.79
CA ASN A 33 -9.26 -2.06 -11.41
C ASN A 33 -9.42 -2.00 -9.87
N TYR A 34 -8.27 -1.88 -9.17
CA TYR A 34 -8.20 -1.84 -7.71
C TYR A 34 -8.00 -0.42 -7.20
N HIS A 35 -8.89 0.02 -6.31
CA HIS A 35 -8.97 1.39 -5.84
C HIS A 35 -8.74 1.51 -4.34
N VAL A 36 -8.03 2.57 -3.95
CA VAL A 36 -7.67 2.90 -2.56
C VAL A 36 -8.09 4.32 -2.21
N GLY A 37 -7.79 4.79 -1.02
CA GLY A 37 -7.85 6.21 -0.72
C GLY A 37 -6.86 7.01 -1.58
N SER A 38 -7.16 8.27 -1.87
CA SER A 38 -6.25 9.10 -2.65
C SER A 38 -5.03 9.61 -1.86
N THR A 39 -4.92 9.24 -0.57
CA THR A 39 -3.78 9.56 0.32
C THR A 39 -3.56 8.45 1.37
N CYS A 40 -2.38 8.48 1.98
CA CYS A 40 -1.82 7.39 2.80
C CYS A 40 -2.66 6.95 4.02
N ALA A 41 -2.90 7.79 5.03
CA ALA A 41 -3.58 7.37 6.26
C ALA A 41 -5.00 6.82 5.99
N PRO A 42 -5.84 7.44 5.13
CA PRO A 42 -7.15 6.90 4.77
C PRO A 42 -7.10 5.49 4.20
N THR A 43 -6.19 5.23 3.27
CA THR A 43 -6.00 3.88 2.71
C THR A 43 -5.59 2.88 3.77
N ARG A 44 -4.59 3.23 4.59
CA ARG A 44 -4.07 2.35 5.66
C ARG A 44 -5.15 1.98 6.66
N ALA A 45 -6.02 2.92 7.03
CA ALA A 45 -7.15 2.66 7.90
C ALA A 45 -8.11 1.64 7.30
N GLY A 46 -8.58 1.85 6.09
CA GLY A 46 -9.55 0.95 5.48
C GLY A 46 -8.97 -0.41 5.11
N LEU A 47 -7.69 -0.47 4.70
CA LEU A 47 -6.97 -1.71 4.45
C LEU A 47 -6.95 -2.61 5.69
N LEU A 48 -6.67 -2.03 6.85
CA LEU A 48 -6.55 -2.79 8.10
C LEU A 48 -7.88 -3.07 8.79
N THR A 49 -8.99 -2.45 8.39
CA THR A 49 -10.28 -2.57 9.09
C THR A 49 -11.42 -3.11 8.21
N GLY A 50 -11.26 -3.10 6.88
CA GLY A 50 -12.36 -3.41 5.95
C GLY A 50 -13.46 -2.33 5.92
N HIS A 51 -13.22 -1.16 6.53
CA HIS A 51 -14.15 -0.03 6.57
C HIS A 51 -13.68 1.13 5.69
N TYR A 52 -14.62 1.88 5.10
CA TYR A 52 -14.24 3.14 4.47
C TYR A 52 -13.57 4.07 5.49
N CYS A 53 -12.57 4.78 5.06
CA CYS A 53 -11.69 5.59 5.91
C CYS A 53 -12.44 6.57 6.82
N THR A 54 -13.49 7.21 6.31
CA THR A 54 -14.33 8.15 7.06
C THR A 54 -15.09 7.43 8.20
N SER A 55 -15.55 6.20 7.96
CA SER A 55 -16.19 5.36 8.99
C SER A 55 -15.18 4.92 10.06
N ALA A 56 -13.94 4.62 9.67
CA ALA A 56 -12.85 4.29 10.60
C ALA A 56 -12.30 5.52 11.35
N GLY A 57 -12.79 6.73 11.06
CA GLY A 57 -12.39 7.99 11.70
C GLY A 57 -11.17 8.65 11.05
N VAL A 58 -10.71 8.16 9.90
CA VAL A 58 -9.47 8.59 9.24
C VAL A 58 -9.77 9.15 7.86
N TRP A 59 -10.00 10.44 7.72
CA TRP A 59 -10.31 11.09 6.43
C TRP A 59 -9.23 12.07 5.95
N HIS A 60 -8.17 12.27 6.76
CA HIS A 60 -7.08 13.19 6.50
C HIS A 60 -5.76 12.60 6.99
N THR A 61 -4.65 13.23 6.63
CA THR A 61 -3.29 12.76 6.93
C THR A 61 -2.65 13.46 8.14
N ILE A 62 -3.26 14.53 8.68
CA ILE A 62 -2.73 15.33 9.80
C ILE A 62 -3.85 15.84 10.71
N GLY A 63 -3.44 16.56 11.78
CA GLY A 63 -4.35 17.32 12.63
C GLY A 63 -5.31 16.43 13.43
N GLY A 64 -4.87 15.24 13.85
CA GLY A 64 -5.69 14.29 14.62
C GLY A 64 -6.75 13.55 13.80
N ARG A 65 -6.81 13.75 12.47
CA ARG A 65 -7.76 13.08 11.57
C ARG A 65 -7.15 11.87 10.86
N SER A 66 -5.99 11.45 11.31
CA SER A 66 -5.31 10.19 10.95
C SER A 66 -5.31 9.18 12.12
N LEU A 67 -6.03 9.46 13.19
CA LEU A 67 -6.14 8.55 14.33
C LEU A 67 -7.21 7.50 14.06
N LEU A 68 -6.82 6.26 13.93
CA LEU A 68 -7.74 5.12 13.79
C LEU A 68 -8.59 5.01 15.06
N ARG A 69 -9.91 4.91 14.93
CA ARG A 69 -10.78 4.78 16.11
C ARG A 69 -10.33 3.62 17.00
N GLU A 70 -10.39 3.82 18.30
CA GLU A 70 -9.89 2.87 19.29
C GLU A 70 -10.61 1.52 19.25
N ASN A 71 -11.92 1.53 18.95
CA ASN A 71 -12.76 0.33 18.87
C ASN A 71 -12.69 -0.42 17.51
N GLU A 72 -11.91 0.07 16.55
CA GLU A 72 -11.71 -0.65 15.31
C GLU A 72 -10.93 -1.94 15.54
N TRP A 73 -11.47 -3.04 15.03
CA TRP A 73 -10.79 -4.34 14.98
C TRP A 73 -9.94 -4.39 13.74
N THR A 74 -8.66 -4.57 13.90
CA THR A 74 -7.72 -4.56 12.77
C THR A 74 -7.47 -5.97 12.26
N LEU A 75 -6.99 -6.07 11.02
CA LEU A 75 -6.52 -7.34 10.45
C LEU A 75 -5.45 -7.99 11.35
N ALA A 76 -4.57 -7.19 11.96
CA ALA A 76 -3.56 -7.72 12.88
C ALA A 76 -4.20 -8.31 14.15
N ASN A 77 -5.26 -7.68 14.71
CA ASN A 77 -6.03 -8.26 15.80
C ASN A 77 -6.64 -9.61 15.38
N ALA A 78 -7.32 -9.62 14.23
CA ALA A 78 -7.97 -10.82 13.69
C ALA A 78 -6.99 -11.99 13.55
N LEU A 79 -5.85 -11.74 12.95
CA LEU A 79 -4.82 -12.75 12.72
C LEU A 79 -4.17 -13.21 14.03
N SER A 80 -3.82 -12.28 14.94
CA SER A 80 -3.25 -12.61 16.24
C SER A 80 -4.20 -13.45 17.10
N GLU A 81 -5.49 -13.13 17.13
CA GLU A 81 -6.54 -13.89 17.83
C GLU A 81 -6.69 -15.31 17.26
N ASN A 82 -6.27 -15.55 16.01
CA ASN A 82 -6.28 -16.84 15.34
C ASN A 82 -4.89 -17.52 15.26
N GLY A 83 -3.96 -17.10 16.13
CA GLY A 83 -2.68 -17.78 16.33
C GLY A 83 -1.56 -17.41 15.38
N TYR A 84 -1.77 -16.39 14.53
CA TYR A 84 -0.69 -15.83 13.72
C TYR A 84 0.25 -14.98 14.54
N ARG A 85 1.54 -15.06 14.25
CA ARG A 85 2.52 -14.06 14.68
C ARG A 85 2.42 -12.85 13.77
N THR A 86 2.36 -11.65 14.34
CA THR A 86 2.07 -10.43 13.58
C THR A 86 3.22 -9.43 13.69
N GLY A 87 3.72 -8.96 12.54
CA GLY A 87 4.83 -8.00 12.47
C GLY A 87 4.50 -6.81 11.59
N HIS A 88 4.86 -5.60 12.05
CA HIS A 88 4.74 -4.35 11.27
C HIS A 88 6.09 -3.64 11.16
N PHE A 89 6.51 -3.34 9.93
CA PHE A 89 7.80 -2.73 9.63
C PHE A 89 7.60 -1.53 8.69
N GLY A 90 7.91 -0.32 9.18
CA GLY A 90 7.82 0.90 8.39
C GLY A 90 6.78 1.92 8.85
N LYS A 91 6.14 2.58 7.92
CA LYS A 91 5.18 3.66 8.17
C LYS A 91 3.88 3.15 8.76
N TRP A 92 3.49 3.71 9.92
CA TRP A 92 2.18 3.45 10.53
C TRP A 92 1.09 4.44 10.09
N HIS A 93 1.23 5.69 10.45
CA HIS A 93 0.35 6.82 10.09
C HIS A 93 -1.12 6.70 10.55
N LEU A 94 -1.39 5.93 11.61
CA LEU A 94 -2.73 5.76 12.19
C LEU A 94 -2.80 6.15 13.66
N GLY A 95 -1.80 6.90 14.15
CA GLY A 95 -1.65 7.40 15.50
C GLY A 95 -0.29 7.06 16.11
N ASP A 96 0.37 8.04 16.72
CA ASP A 96 1.72 7.97 17.28
C ASP A 96 1.75 7.89 18.82
N SER A 97 0.58 7.99 19.44
CA SER A 97 0.39 7.91 20.90
C SER A 97 -0.50 6.74 21.30
N SER A 98 -0.40 6.31 22.56
CA SER A 98 -1.30 5.29 23.11
C SER A 98 -2.76 5.80 23.10
N PRO A 99 -3.75 4.97 22.73
CA PRO A 99 -3.67 3.52 22.41
C PRO A 99 -3.60 3.23 20.88
N TYR A 100 -3.07 4.15 20.08
CA TYR A 100 -3.16 4.10 18.61
C TYR A 100 -1.92 3.48 17.92
N ARG A 101 -0.87 3.14 18.67
CA ARG A 101 0.39 2.60 18.15
C ARG A 101 0.22 1.19 17.59
N PRO A 102 1.02 0.76 16.61
CA PRO A 102 0.82 -0.55 15.96
C PRO A 102 0.90 -1.73 16.93
N HIS A 103 1.81 -1.71 17.92
CA HIS A 103 1.90 -2.77 18.93
C HIS A 103 0.71 -2.80 19.91
N GLU A 104 -0.11 -1.74 19.96
CA GLU A 104 -1.36 -1.68 20.71
C GLU A 104 -2.58 -2.04 19.82
N ARG A 105 -2.33 -2.31 18.53
CA ARG A 105 -3.34 -2.57 17.49
C ARG A 105 -3.16 -3.95 16.83
N GLY A 106 -2.66 -4.93 17.60
CA GLY A 106 -2.61 -6.33 17.21
C GLY A 106 -1.30 -6.81 16.60
N PHE A 107 -0.25 -5.97 16.53
CA PHE A 107 1.06 -6.40 16.06
C PHE A 107 1.99 -6.78 17.23
N ASP A 108 2.49 -8.02 17.24
CA ASP A 108 3.40 -8.56 18.27
C ASP A 108 4.80 -7.93 18.20
N LYS A 109 5.32 -7.74 16.96
CA LYS A 109 6.62 -7.12 16.69
C LYS A 109 6.44 -5.91 15.79
N THR A 110 7.06 -4.79 16.17
CA THR A 110 7.00 -3.56 15.35
C THR A 110 8.33 -2.84 15.29
N VAL A 111 8.72 -2.38 14.12
CA VAL A 111 9.76 -1.37 13.90
C VAL A 111 9.19 -0.31 12.97
N TYR A 112 8.86 0.87 13.51
CA TYR A 112 8.04 1.83 12.77
C TYR A 112 8.38 3.29 13.06
N HIS A 113 7.95 4.17 12.15
CA HIS A 113 7.75 5.58 12.42
C HIS A 113 6.24 5.91 12.43
N GLY A 114 5.83 6.76 13.36
CA GLY A 114 4.38 7.01 13.63
C GLY A 114 3.74 8.00 12.66
N GLY A 115 4.51 8.92 12.11
CA GLY A 115 4.05 10.06 11.33
C GLY A 115 3.72 9.77 9.86
N GLY A 116 3.39 10.83 9.14
CA GLY A 116 3.04 10.78 7.71
C GLY A 116 4.24 10.56 6.78
N GLY A 117 5.46 10.70 7.28
CA GLY A 117 6.72 10.45 6.60
C GLY A 117 7.86 10.58 7.59
N ILE A 118 9.01 9.99 7.27
CA ILE A 118 10.24 10.14 8.04
C ILE A 118 10.62 11.62 8.08
N GLY A 119 11.03 12.11 9.27
CA GLY A 119 11.33 13.52 9.53
C GLY A 119 10.12 14.44 9.68
N ASN A 120 8.87 13.93 9.56
CA ASN A 120 7.66 14.69 9.82
C ASN A 120 7.22 14.62 11.31
N THR A 121 6.22 15.43 11.69
CA THR A 121 5.64 15.40 13.04
C THR A 121 5.22 13.98 13.43
N GLY A 122 5.59 13.57 14.64
CA GLY A 122 5.36 12.22 15.17
C GLY A 122 6.52 11.25 14.91
N ASP A 123 7.60 11.70 14.23
CA ASP A 123 8.82 10.93 14.04
C ASP A 123 9.93 11.39 15.00
N ALA A 124 11.00 10.62 15.15
CA ALA A 124 12.16 10.98 15.94
C ALA A 124 12.90 12.17 15.30
N TRP A 125 13.36 13.07 16.15
CA TRP A 125 14.07 14.26 15.69
C TRP A 125 15.41 13.90 15.03
N GLY A 126 15.62 14.46 13.86
CA GLY A 126 16.88 14.29 13.09
C GLY A 126 16.86 13.12 12.10
N ASN A 127 15.77 12.37 12.02
CA ASN A 127 15.61 11.34 11.00
C ASN A 127 15.61 11.92 9.59
N ASP A 128 16.39 11.32 8.68
CA ASP A 128 16.56 11.77 7.30
C ASP A 128 16.66 10.63 6.26
N TYR A 129 16.22 9.44 6.61
CA TYR A 129 16.23 8.16 5.86
C TYR A 129 17.48 7.30 6.07
N PHE A 130 18.55 7.82 6.69
CA PHE A 130 19.78 7.10 6.90
C PHE A 130 20.17 7.07 8.39
N ASP A 131 20.51 5.89 8.89
CA ASP A 131 20.97 5.71 10.28
C ASP A 131 20.00 6.29 11.34
N ASP A 132 18.72 6.16 11.08
CA ASP A 132 17.61 6.77 11.79
C ASP A 132 17.24 6.05 13.10
N THR A 133 16.47 6.76 13.93
CA THR A 133 15.82 6.20 15.12
C THR A 133 14.37 5.87 14.81
N TYR A 134 14.00 4.59 14.92
CA TYR A 134 12.60 4.12 14.79
C TYR A 134 12.10 3.58 16.13
N PHE A 135 10.77 3.37 16.23
CA PHE A 135 10.17 2.80 17.43
C PHE A 135 10.12 1.27 17.32
N GLU A 136 10.91 0.57 18.13
CA GLU A 136 10.82 -0.87 18.28
C GLU A 136 9.88 -1.18 19.46
N ASN A 137 8.68 -1.71 19.17
CA ASN A 137 7.61 -1.94 20.14
C ASN A 137 7.38 -0.73 21.07
N GLY A 138 7.39 0.48 20.47
CA GLY A 138 7.19 1.73 21.20
C GLY A 138 8.45 2.33 21.84
N THR A 139 9.58 1.63 21.84
CA THR A 139 10.86 2.11 22.37
C THR A 139 11.71 2.72 21.25
N PRO A 140 12.18 3.99 21.36
CA PRO A 140 13.09 4.56 20.39
C PRO A 140 14.39 3.76 20.31
N THR A 141 14.73 3.27 19.12
CA THR A 141 15.90 2.42 18.85
C THR A 141 16.61 2.91 17.59
N ALA A 142 17.93 3.07 17.63
CA ALA A 142 18.75 3.46 16.50
C ALA A 142 18.99 2.27 15.56
N PHE A 143 18.83 2.51 14.25
CA PHE A 143 19.08 1.53 13.21
C PHE A 143 20.08 2.08 12.20
N SER A 144 21.00 1.25 11.73
CA SER A 144 21.94 1.63 10.68
C SER A 144 21.45 1.23 9.31
N GLY A 145 21.68 2.12 8.34
CA GLY A 145 21.38 1.93 6.93
C GLY A 145 20.17 2.76 6.45
N TYR A 146 19.81 2.56 5.20
CA TYR A 146 18.69 3.24 4.55
C TYR A 146 17.35 2.69 5.05
N CYS A 147 16.35 3.54 5.23
CA CYS A 147 15.06 3.23 5.85
C CYS A 147 14.38 1.98 5.27
N THR A 148 14.28 1.88 3.95
CA THR A 148 13.66 0.73 3.27
C THR A 148 14.43 -0.55 3.57
N ASP A 149 15.77 -0.52 3.49
CA ASP A 149 16.64 -1.67 3.79
C ASP A 149 16.47 -2.12 5.25
N VAL A 150 16.34 -1.17 6.18
CA VAL A 150 16.05 -1.46 7.60
C VAL A 150 14.73 -2.19 7.75
N PHE A 151 13.64 -1.68 7.17
CA PHE A 151 12.31 -2.27 7.34
C PHE A 151 12.23 -3.68 6.72
N PHE A 152 12.84 -3.89 5.56
CA PHE A 152 12.90 -5.23 4.96
C PHE A 152 13.80 -6.18 5.77
N ARG A 153 14.96 -5.73 6.26
CA ARG A 153 15.84 -6.53 7.10
C ARG A 153 15.14 -7.01 8.37
N GLU A 154 14.45 -6.10 9.08
CA GLU A 154 13.71 -6.45 10.29
C GLU A 154 12.49 -7.34 9.97
N GLY A 155 11.85 -7.14 8.83
CA GLY A 155 10.81 -8.02 8.33
C GLY A 155 11.30 -9.42 8.00
N MET A 156 12.44 -9.55 7.30
CA MET A 156 13.07 -10.86 7.02
C MET A 156 13.48 -11.58 8.30
N LYS A 157 14.05 -10.87 9.26
CA LYS A 157 14.39 -11.43 10.58
C LYS A 157 13.15 -11.94 11.31
N PHE A 158 12.06 -11.17 11.31
CA PHE A 158 10.78 -11.60 11.89
C PHE A 158 10.24 -12.87 11.22
N VAL A 159 10.29 -12.96 9.90
CA VAL A 159 9.88 -14.15 9.14
C VAL A 159 10.72 -15.36 9.51
N GLU A 160 12.04 -15.22 9.59
CA GLU A 160 12.95 -16.29 9.97
C GLU A 160 12.69 -16.80 11.39
N GLU A 161 12.48 -15.90 12.36
CA GLU A 161 12.18 -16.21 13.76
C GLU A 161 10.83 -16.92 13.93
N ASN A 162 9.89 -16.73 12.99
CA ASN A 162 8.53 -17.27 13.06
C ASN A 162 8.20 -18.30 11.96
N ARG A 163 9.18 -18.79 11.21
CA ARG A 163 9.01 -19.70 10.06
C ARG A 163 8.24 -20.99 10.35
N ASP A 164 8.22 -21.43 11.61
CA ASP A 164 7.55 -22.63 12.06
C ASP A 164 6.11 -22.34 12.59
N HIS A 165 5.66 -21.12 12.44
CA HIS A 165 4.32 -20.64 12.84
C HIS A 165 3.63 -19.90 11.69
N PRO A 166 2.30 -19.84 11.64
CA PRO A 166 1.63 -18.91 10.75
C PRO A 166 2.01 -17.49 11.14
N PHE A 167 2.33 -16.65 10.14
CA PHE A 167 2.74 -15.27 10.38
C PHE A 167 2.09 -14.28 9.41
N PHE A 168 1.96 -13.05 9.86
CA PHE A 168 1.59 -11.89 9.05
C PHE A 168 2.70 -10.84 9.16
N CYS A 169 3.45 -10.66 8.09
CA CYS A 169 4.52 -9.67 7.99
C CYS A 169 4.07 -8.51 7.11
N PHE A 170 3.77 -7.36 7.72
CA PHE A 170 3.32 -6.15 7.02
C PHE A 170 4.47 -5.15 6.89
N ILE A 171 5.07 -5.07 5.69
CA ILE A 171 6.15 -4.13 5.38
C ILE A 171 5.54 -2.94 4.64
N ALA A 172 5.44 -1.81 5.33
CA ALA A 172 4.87 -0.57 4.84
C ALA A 172 5.97 0.47 4.63
N THR A 173 6.64 0.44 3.47
CA THR A 173 7.77 1.34 3.20
C THR A 173 7.36 2.80 3.28
N ASN A 174 8.25 3.67 3.80
CA ASN A 174 8.09 5.11 3.70
C ASN A 174 8.45 5.62 2.30
N ALA A 175 9.48 5.04 1.68
CA ALA A 175 9.86 5.32 0.29
C ALA A 175 8.72 4.90 -0.67
N PRO A 176 8.52 5.63 -1.78
CA PRO A 176 9.22 6.82 -2.24
C PRO A 176 8.61 8.17 -1.78
N HIS A 177 7.95 8.26 -0.61
CA HIS A 177 7.48 9.53 -0.04
C HIS A 177 8.64 10.52 0.16
N GLY A 178 8.38 11.81 -0.02
CA GLY A 178 9.37 12.86 0.24
C GLY A 178 9.73 13.06 1.72
N PRO A 179 10.93 13.59 2.02
CA PRO A 179 11.99 14.02 1.10
C PRO A 179 12.59 12.85 0.32
N LEU A 180 13.05 13.16 -0.93
CA LEU A 180 13.51 12.10 -1.85
C LEU A 180 14.99 11.78 -1.62
N ASN A 181 15.29 11.28 -0.42
CA ASN A 181 16.64 10.90 -0.03
C ASN A 181 16.90 9.44 -0.40
N ILE A 182 17.94 9.22 -1.19
CA ILE A 182 18.40 7.90 -1.64
C ILE A 182 19.88 7.97 -2.01
N GLU A 183 20.58 6.85 -1.91
CA GLU A 183 21.98 6.77 -2.34
C GLU A 183 22.15 7.12 -3.83
N PRO A 184 23.23 7.85 -4.19
CA PRO A 184 23.49 8.27 -5.58
C PRO A 184 23.52 7.11 -6.59
N LYS A 185 23.89 5.89 -6.17
CA LYS A 185 23.91 4.71 -7.06
C LYS A 185 22.54 4.41 -7.69
N TYR A 186 21.45 4.68 -6.96
CA TYR A 186 20.08 4.48 -7.44
C TYR A 186 19.59 5.63 -8.34
N VAL A 187 20.11 6.85 -8.13
CA VAL A 187 19.73 8.02 -8.93
C VAL A 187 20.41 8.00 -10.30
N LYS A 188 21.67 7.56 -10.34
CA LYS A 188 22.51 7.59 -11.53
C LYS A 188 21.89 7.01 -12.80
N PRO A 189 21.16 5.87 -12.78
CA PRO A 189 20.51 5.33 -13.98
C PRO A 189 19.46 6.26 -14.59
N TYR A 190 18.88 7.19 -13.81
CA TYR A 190 17.74 8.00 -14.19
C TYR A 190 18.06 9.45 -14.53
N VAL A 191 19.26 9.94 -14.25
CA VAL A 191 19.66 11.36 -14.44
C VAL A 191 19.43 11.86 -15.87
N ASN A 192 19.64 11.00 -16.88
CA ASN A 192 19.45 11.37 -18.28
C ASN A 192 18.09 10.92 -18.86
N CYS A 193 17.28 10.23 -18.07
CA CYS A 193 15.99 9.68 -18.50
C CYS A 193 14.79 10.56 -18.06
N THR A 194 15.05 11.56 -17.25
CA THR A 194 14.04 12.51 -16.75
C THR A 194 14.63 13.91 -16.64
N PRO A 195 13.87 14.97 -16.99
CA PRO A 195 14.35 16.33 -16.90
C PRO A 195 14.46 16.86 -15.44
N HIS A 196 13.92 16.14 -14.48
CA HIS A 196 13.86 16.56 -13.08
C HIS A 196 14.63 15.62 -12.17
N GLU A 197 15.55 16.15 -11.37
CA GLU A 197 16.35 15.39 -10.40
C GLU A 197 15.45 14.67 -9.39
N ASP A 198 14.40 15.30 -8.91
CA ASP A 198 13.44 14.72 -7.96
C ASP A 198 12.77 13.45 -8.52
N ARG A 199 12.46 13.42 -9.81
CA ARG A 199 11.94 12.20 -10.45
C ARG A 199 12.99 11.11 -10.53
N ALA A 200 14.25 11.45 -10.83
CA ALA A 200 15.34 10.47 -10.84
C ALA A 200 15.54 9.88 -9.43
N ARG A 201 15.46 10.69 -8.38
CA ARG A 201 15.48 10.23 -6.98
C ARG A 201 14.28 9.36 -6.66
N PHE A 202 13.07 9.76 -7.03
CA PHE A 202 11.82 9.01 -6.84
C PHE A 202 11.91 7.62 -7.50
N TYR A 203 12.36 7.53 -8.74
CA TYR A 203 12.56 6.24 -9.41
C TYR A 203 13.69 5.42 -8.77
N GLY A 204 14.75 6.07 -8.32
CA GLY A 204 15.81 5.40 -7.55
C GLY A 204 15.30 4.77 -6.26
N MET A 205 14.41 5.45 -5.54
CA MET A 205 13.78 4.91 -4.33
C MET A 205 12.91 3.68 -4.64
N ILE A 206 12.18 3.70 -5.75
CA ILE A 206 11.36 2.55 -6.19
C ILE A 206 12.24 1.37 -6.61
N THR A 207 13.37 1.63 -7.29
CA THR A 207 14.35 0.57 -7.61
C THR A 207 14.91 -0.08 -6.35
N ASN A 208 15.18 0.68 -5.30
CA ASN A 208 15.60 0.11 -4.02
C ASN A 208 14.50 -0.74 -3.37
N ILE A 209 13.23 -0.32 -3.45
CA ILE A 209 12.09 -1.13 -3.00
C ILE A 209 12.05 -2.45 -3.78
N ASP A 210 12.18 -2.39 -5.11
CA ASP A 210 12.17 -3.57 -5.98
C ASP A 210 13.29 -4.56 -5.63
N GLU A 211 14.51 -4.07 -5.38
CA GLU A 211 15.64 -4.91 -4.93
C GLU A 211 15.34 -5.60 -3.59
N ASN A 212 14.78 -4.86 -2.62
CA ASN A 212 14.41 -5.41 -1.33
C ASN A 212 13.30 -6.46 -1.42
N ILE A 213 12.33 -6.28 -2.31
CA ILE A 213 11.31 -7.30 -2.60
C ILE A 213 11.97 -8.57 -3.17
N GLY A 214 12.93 -8.40 -4.09
CA GLY A 214 13.74 -9.52 -4.61
C GLY A 214 14.47 -10.27 -3.49
N HIS A 215 15.11 -9.55 -2.56
CA HIS A 215 15.78 -10.14 -1.39
C HIS A 215 14.80 -10.88 -0.48
N MET A 216 13.60 -10.33 -0.22
CA MET A 216 12.57 -10.99 0.57
C MET A 216 12.11 -12.30 -0.07
N ILE A 217 11.81 -12.30 -1.38
CA ILE A 217 11.40 -13.50 -2.11
C ILE A 217 12.52 -14.56 -2.08
N GLN A 218 13.78 -14.15 -2.26
CA GLN A 218 14.92 -15.04 -2.15
C GLN A 218 15.07 -15.60 -0.73
N HIS A 219 14.84 -14.80 0.30
CA HIS A 219 14.88 -15.22 1.69
C HIS A 219 13.82 -16.29 2.00
N LEU A 220 12.56 -16.08 1.55
CA LEU A 220 11.50 -17.09 1.67
C LEU A 220 11.87 -18.43 0.99
N ASN A 221 12.50 -18.35 -0.20
CA ASN A 221 13.00 -19.56 -0.90
C ASN A 221 14.12 -20.26 -0.10
N THR A 222 15.05 -19.50 0.48
CA THR A 222 16.14 -20.04 1.31
C THR A 222 15.63 -20.75 2.56
N LEU A 223 14.56 -20.23 3.15
CA LEU A 223 13.86 -20.82 4.29
C LEU A 223 12.96 -21.99 3.90
N ASN A 224 12.77 -22.27 2.60
CA ASN A 224 11.86 -23.27 2.05
C ASN A 224 10.38 -23.08 2.44
N ILE A 225 9.93 -21.83 2.59
CA ILE A 225 8.55 -21.46 2.92
C ILE A 225 7.87 -20.63 1.80
N ALA A 226 8.55 -20.36 0.70
CA ALA A 226 8.01 -19.52 -0.39
C ALA A 226 6.72 -20.09 -1.00
N GLU A 227 6.63 -21.42 -1.15
CA GLU A 227 5.44 -22.09 -1.69
C GLU A 227 4.28 -22.17 -0.67
N ASP A 228 4.54 -21.83 0.60
CA ASP A 228 3.55 -21.77 1.70
C ASP A 228 3.28 -20.34 2.17
N THR A 229 3.72 -19.36 1.38
CA THR A 229 3.59 -17.94 1.73
C THR A 229 2.77 -17.21 0.67
N ILE A 230 1.71 -16.54 1.11
CA ILE A 230 0.96 -15.59 0.29
C ILE A 230 1.73 -14.27 0.26
N ILE A 231 2.01 -13.75 -0.93
CA ILE A 231 2.66 -12.46 -1.11
C ILE A 231 1.68 -11.50 -1.78
N ILE A 232 1.42 -10.37 -1.13
CA ILE A 232 0.59 -9.30 -1.68
C ILE A 232 1.44 -8.05 -1.83
N PHE A 233 1.50 -7.50 -3.04
CA PHE A 233 2.07 -6.20 -3.32
C PHE A 233 0.98 -5.23 -3.74
N MET A 234 0.94 -4.07 -3.09
CA MET A 234 0.08 -2.96 -3.46
C MET A 234 0.68 -1.63 -3.00
N THR A 235 0.11 -0.52 -3.44
CA THR A 235 0.49 0.82 -2.98
C THR A 235 -0.69 1.54 -2.35
N ASP A 236 -0.43 2.61 -1.59
CA ASP A 236 -1.43 3.25 -0.75
C ASP A 236 -2.13 4.46 -1.38
N ASN A 237 -1.63 4.98 -2.47
CA ASN A 237 -2.25 6.03 -3.28
C ASN A 237 -1.55 6.19 -4.63
N GLY A 238 -2.08 7.06 -5.48
CA GLY A 238 -1.45 7.38 -6.75
C GLY A 238 -0.09 8.05 -6.60
N THR A 239 0.63 8.13 -7.72
CA THR A 239 1.99 8.69 -7.77
C THR A 239 2.06 10.12 -7.21
N ALA A 240 3.13 10.42 -6.46
CA ALA A 240 3.39 11.79 -6.00
C ALA A 240 4.29 12.56 -6.97
N ASN A 241 5.33 11.91 -7.52
CA ASN A 241 6.39 12.55 -8.30
C ASN A 241 6.64 11.89 -9.67
N GLY A 242 5.91 10.83 -10.01
CA GLY A 242 6.02 10.14 -11.29
C GLY A 242 5.45 10.90 -12.48
N VAL A 243 4.59 11.92 -12.24
CA VAL A 243 3.86 12.69 -13.26
C VAL A 243 4.09 14.18 -13.07
N GLU A 244 4.30 14.93 -14.15
CA GLU A 244 4.33 16.40 -14.13
C GLU A 244 2.92 16.99 -14.00
N LEU A 245 2.84 18.15 -13.34
CA LEU A 245 1.57 18.81 -13.02
C LEU A 245 1.07 19.74 -14.11
N ASP A 246 1.83 19.99 -15.16
CA ASP A 246 1.36 20.89 -16.21
C ASP A 246 0.35 20.15 -17.09
N GLU A 247 -0.94 20.39 -16.84
CA GLU A 247 -2.07 19.80 -17.60
C GLU A 247 -2.02 20.18 -19.10
N LYS A 248 -1.11 21.04 -19.51
CA LYS A 248 -0.96 21.51 -20.89
C LYS A 248 0.07 20.75 -21.71
N GLU A 249 0.96 20.01 -21.05
CA GLU A 249 1.95 19.19 -21.73
C GLU A 249 1.74 17.71 -21.37
N PHE A 250 0.94 16.99 -22.16
CA PHE A 250 1.06 15.54 -22.17
C PHE A 250 2.51 15.17 -22.47
N PRO A 251 3.15 14.31 -21.67
CA PRO A 251 4.55 13.99 -21.90
C PRO A 251 4.72 13.44 -23.30
N LYS A 252 5.67 13.99 -24.03
CA LYS A 252 6.12 13.40 -25.29
C LYS A 252 6.66 12.01 -24.98
N GLU A 253 6.31 11.06 -25.80
CA GLU A 253 6.78 9.68 -25.69
C GLU A 253 8.30 9.66 -25.44
N GLY A 254 8.74 9.02 -24.34
CA GLY A 254 10.15 8.94 -23.94
C GLY A 254 10.66 9.99 -22.93
N GLN A 255 9.86 10.90 -22.42
CA GLN A 255 10.30 11.93 -21.45
C GLN A 255 9.97 11.65 -19.97
N GLY A 256 9.75 10.39 -19.61
CA GLY A 256 9.83 9.96 -18.19
C GLY A 256 8.67 10.35 -17.27
N SER A 257 7.57 10.89 -17.75
CA SER A 257 6.34 10.97 -16.98
C SER A 257 5.29 10.01 -17.55
N TYR A 258 4.95 8.99 -16.76
CA TYR A 258 4.05 7.95 -17.19
C TYR A 258 3.06 7.61 -16.07
N ASN A 259 1.79 7.75 -16.33
CA ASN A 259 0.70 7.43 -15.41
C ASN A 259 -0.35 6.50 -16.07
N SER A 260 0.06 5.65 -16.97
CA SER A 260 -0.81 4.70 -17.68
C SER A 260 -2.04 5.37 -18.33
N GLY A 261 -1.93 6.64 -18.78
CA GLY A 261 -3.03 7.42 -19.35
C GLY A 261 -4.05 7.93 -18.34
N MET A 262 -3.86 7.72 -17.06
CA MET A 262 -4.81 8.13 -16.03
C MET A 262 -4.68 9.63 -15.69
N ARG A 263 -5.84 10.27 -15.50
CA ARG A 263 -5.93 11.65 -15.01
C ARG A 263 -5.66 11.70 -13.50
N GLY A 264 -4.94 12.74 -13.06
CA GLY A 264 -4.70 13.02 -11.66
C GLY A 264 -3.51 12.29 -11.07
N LYS A 265 -3.25 12.54 -9.79
CA LYS A 265 -2.17 11.98 -8.97
C LYS A 265 -2.59 11.96 -7.51
N LYS A 266 -1.70 11.59 -6.58
CA LYS A 266 -1.93 11.62 -5.12
C LYS A 266 -2.80 12.81 -4.68
N GLY A 267 -3.86 12.54 -3.94
CA GLY A 267 -4.82 13.53 -3.46
C GLY A 267 -5.90 13.94 -4.46
N SER A 268 -5.88 13.38 -5.68
CA SER A 268 -6.90 13.61 -6.71
C SER A 268 -8.06 12.62 -6.58
N PRO A 269 -9.31 13.03 -6.84
CA PRO A 269 -10.44 12.11 -6.93
C PRO A 269 -10.54 11.38 -8.28
N TYR A 270 -9.58 11.59 -9.20
CA TYR A 270 -9.50 10.87 -10.48
C TYR A 270 -8.64 9.62 -10.37
N GLU A 271 -8.75 8.71 -11.33
CA GLU A 271 -8.09 7.39 -11.39
C GLU A 271 -6.62 7.42 -10.95
N GLY A 272 -5.84 8.38 -11.45
CA GLY A 272 -4.41 8.51 -11.09
C GLY A 272 -4.15 8.85 -9.62
N GLY A 273 -5.17 9.21 -8.84
CA GLY A 273 -5.05 9.46 -7.40
C GLY A 273 -5.28 8.23 -6.54
N HIS A 274 -6.06 7.25 -7.02
CA HIS A 274 -6.55 6.17 -6.18
C HIS A 274 -6.58 4.78 -6.85
N ARG A 275 -6.35 4.65 -8.16
CA ARG A 275 -6.14 3.37 -8.82
C ARG A 275 -4.68 2.98 -8.67
N VAL A 276 -4.42 1.80 -8.10
CA VAL A 276 -3.09 1.35 -7.72
C VAL A 276 -2.83 -0.08 -8.19
N PRO A 277 -1.56 -0.52 -8.28
CA PRO A 277 -1.25 -1.93 -8.49
C PRO A 277 -1.74 -2.78 -7.33
N PHE A 278 -2.25 -3.98 -7.63
CA PHE A 278 -2.55 -5.02 -6.66
C PHE A 278 -2.18 -6.37 -7.25
N PHE A 279 -1.17 -7.02 -6.68
CA PHE A 279 -0.66 -8.32 -7.08
C PHE A 279 -0.83 -9.30 -5.93
N LEU A 280 -1.51 -10.41 -6.17
CA LEU A 280 -1.69 -11.50 -5.21
C LEU A 280 -0.99 -12.74 -5.74
N TYR A 281 0.08 -13.15 -5.10
CA TYR A 281 0.77 -14.41 -5.34
C TYR A 281 0.40 -15.40 -4.23
N CYS A 282 -0.30 -16.47 -4.59
CA CYS A 282 -0.74 -17.51 -3.67
C CYS A 282 -0.47 -18.90 -4.26
N PRO A 283 0.71 -19.48 -4.05
CA PRO A 283 1.15 -20.69 -4.74
C PRO A 283 0.37 -21.92 -4.36
N GLN A 284 -0.05 -22.05 -3.08
CA GLN A 284 -0.76 -23.26 -2.58
C GLN A 284 -2.18 -23.42 -3.13
N GLN A 285 -2.90 -22.35 -3.34
CA GLN A 285 -4.31 -22.43 -3.72
C GLN A 285 -4.56 -22.76 -5.20
N LYS A 286 -3.54 -23.18 -5.97
CA LYS A 286 -3.64 -23.46 -7.42
C LYS A 286 -4.34 -22.36 -8.22
N LEU A 287 -4.35 -21.16 -7.68
CA LEU A 287 -4.93 -19.99 -8.33
C LEU A 287 -4.21 -19.76 -9.65
N SER A 288 -4.95 -19.35 -10.68
CA SER A 288 -4.42 -19.16 -12.03
C SER A 288 -3.33 -18.09 -12.00
N ARG A 289 -2.06 -18.50 -12.10
CA ARG A 289 -0.91 -17.60 -12.16
C ARG A 289 -1.00 -16.74 -13.41
N GLY A 290 -0.71 -15.45 -13.26
CA GLY A 290 -0.72 -14.51 -14.39
C GLY A 290 -2.12 -14.10 -14.87
N LYS A 291 -3.16 -14.26 -14.04
CA LYS A 291 -4.56 -13.90 -14.37
C LYS A 291 -4.81 -12.42 -14.07
N ASP A 292 -5.42 -11.70 -15.01
CA ASP A 292 -5.98 -10.37 -14.79
C ASP A 292 -7.45 -10.45 -14.40
N ILE A 293 -7.83 -9.70 -13.37
CA ILE A 293 -9.22 -9.50 -12.94
C ILE A 293 -9.51 -7.99 -13.07
N SER A 294 -10.51 -7.66 -13.89
CA SER A 294 -10.87 -6.27 -14.19
C SER A 294 -12.08 -5.77 -13.41
N ASP A 295 -12.68 -6.62 -12.60
CA ASP A 295 -13.80 -6.27 -11.75
C ASP A 295 -13.40 -5.22 -10.74
N LEU A 296 -14.36 -4.34 -10.39
CA LEU A 296 -14.13 -3.22 -9.48
C LEU A 296 -13.85 -3.72 -8.07
N ALA A 297 -12.64 -3.51 -7.59
CA ALA A 297 -12.19 -3.88 -6.26
C ALA A 297 -11.61 -2.68 -5.49
N SER A 298 -11.59 -2.75 -4.17
CA SER A 298 -11.20 -1.62 -3.33
C SER A 298 -10.44 -2.08 -2.09
N TYR A 299 -9.72 -1.15 -1.48
CA TYR A 299 -8.94 -1.35 -0.25
C TYR A 299 -9.76 -1.89 0.94
N VAL A 300 -11.07 -1.66 0.95
CA VAL A 300 -11.97 -2.22 1.99
C VAL A 300 -12.18 -3.72 1.83
N ASP A 301 -11.90 -4.28 0.64
CA ASP A 301 -12.01 -5.71 0.34
C ASP A 301 -10.78 -6.50 0.82
N PHE A 302 -9.71 -5.80 1.15
CA PHE A 302 -8.44 -6.43 1.54
C PHE A 302 -8.59 -7.31 2.79
N MET A 303 -9.14 -6.75 3.87
CA MET A 303 -9.30 -7.49 5.12
C MET A 303 -10.20 -8.72 4.98
N PRO A 304 -11.45 -8.64 4.45
CA PRO A 304 -12.26 -9.85 4.26
C PRO A 304 -11.60 -10.87 3.32
N THR A 305 -10.87 -10.43 2.29
CA THR A 305 -10.13 -11.35 1.40
C THR A 305 -9.00 -12.08 2.13
N VAL A 306 -8.22 -11.39 2.96
CA VAL A 306 -7.14 -12.03 3.72
C VAL A 306 -7.69 -13.01 4.75
N LEU A 307 -8.79 -12.66 5.44
CA LEU A 307 -9.44 -13.58 6.39
C LEU A 307 -9.91 -14.85 5.69
N ASP A 308 -10.53 -14.73 4.52
CA ASP A 308 -10.95 -15.87 3.69
C ASP A 308 -9.77 -16.73 3.24
N LEU A 309 -8.69 -16.09 2.73
CA LEU A 309 -7.46 -16.78 2.34
C LEU A 309 -6.83 -17.57 3.50
N CYS A 310 -7.00 -17.09 4.72
CA CYS A 310 -6.50 -17.70 5.94
C CYS A 310 -7.51 -18.66 6.60
N ASN A 311 -8.70 -18.87 6.01
CA ASN A 311 -9.81 -19.64 6.58
C ASN A 311 -10.21 -19.17 7.98
N ILE A 312 -10.24 -17.85 8.19
CA ILE A 312 -10.65 -17.23 9.46
C ILE A 312 -12.08 -16.71 9.32
N GLU A 313 -12.97 -17.24 10.13
CA GLU A 313 -14.36 -16.78 10.16
C GLU A 313 -14.48 -15.37 10.77
N THR A 314 -15.19 -14.50 10.08
CA THR A 314 -15.53 -13.18 10.62
C THR A 314 -16.58 -13.34 11.72
N PRO A 315 -16.37 -12.82 12.95
CA PRO A 315 -17.36 -12.87 14.00
C PRO A 315 -18.69 -12.21 13.57
N HIS A 316 -19.83 -12.81 13.93
CA HIS A 316 -21.16 -12.36 13.48
C HIS A 316 -21.50 -10.90 13.83
N GLU A 317 -20.91 -10.38 14.89
CA GLU A 317 -21.07 -8.98 15.30
C GLU A 317 -20.19 -7.99 14.52
N ARG A 318 -19.30 -8.50 13.66
CA ARG A 318 -18.44 -7.70 12.79
C ARG A 318 -19.02 -7.64 11.39
N CYS A 319 -19.04 -6.48 10.81
CA CYS A 319 -19.41 -6.29 9.41
C CYS A 319 -18.39 -5.40 8.73
N PHE A 320 -18.06 -5.71 7.49
CA PHE A 320 -17.16 -4.89 6.67
C PHE A 320 -17.96 -4.10 5.64
N HIS A 321 -17.40 -3.03 5.13
CA HIS A 321 -17.90 -2.36 3.92
C HIS A 321 -17.42 -3.06 2.64
N GLY A 322 -16.32 -3.79 2.75
CA GLY A 322 -15.76 -4.61 1.69
C GLY A 322 -16.30 -6.03 1.68
N GLU A 323 -15.98 -6.74 0.62
CA GLU A 323 -16.31 -8.14 0.39
C GLU A 323 -15.04 -8.92 0.03
N SER A 324 -15.05 -10.22 0.26
CA SER A 324 -13.93 -11.09 -0.15
C SER A 324 -13.83 -11.14 -1.67
N LEU A 325 -12.61 -11.01 -2.18
CA LEU A 325 -12.30 -11.13 -3.60
C LEU A 325 -12.13 -12.60 -4.06
N ILE A 326 -12.25 -13.56 -3.15
CA ILE A 326 -12.08 -15.00 -3.46
C ILE A 326 -13.05 -15.49 -4.52
N PRO A 327 -14.35 -15.13 -4.53
CA PRO A 327 -15.26 -15.52 -5.60
C PRO A 327 -14.79 -15.08 -7.00
N LEU A 328 -14.24 -13.89 -7.14
CA LEU A 328 -13.68 -13.39 -8.41
C LEU A 328 -12.40 -14.14 -8.80
N ILE A 329 -11.59 -14.48 -7.81
CA ILE A 329 -10.34 -15.23 -8.02
C ILE A 329 -10.66 -16.64 -8.52
N ASN A 330 -11.69 -17.27 -7.99
CA ASN A 330 -12.12 -18.64 -8.30
C ASN A 330 -13.04 -18.75 -9.53
N ASP A 331 -13.41 -17.64 -10.17
CA ASP A 331 -14.42 -17.60 -11.25
C ASP A 331 -15.78 -18.21 -10.82
N GLU A 332 -16.23 -17.91 -9.60
CA GLU A 332 -17.51 -18.42 -9.07
C GLU A 332 -18.67 -17.71 -9.76
N SER A 333 -19.39 -18.43 -10.61
CA SER A 333 -20.46 -17.88 -11.48
C SER A 333 -21.70 -17.39 -10.72
N ASP A 334 -21.86 -17.81 -9.48
CA ASP A 334 -23.04 -17.49 -8.66
C ASP A 334 -22.88 -16.16 -7.88
N HIS A 335 -21.69 -15.56 -7.92
CA HIS A 335 -21.42 -14.27 -7.27
C HIS A 335 -21.61 -13.14 -8.26
N ASP A 336 -22.66 -12.34 -8.08
CA ASP A 336 -22.94 -11.17 -8.91
C ASP A 336 -22.17 -9.94 -8.38
N TRP A 337 -21.14 -9.53 -9.11
CA TRP A 337 -20.31 -8.35 -8.81
C TRP A 337 -20.73 -7.09 -9.57
N SER A 338 -21.76 -7.20 -10.45
CA SER A 338 -22.16 -6.12 -11.38
C SER A 338 -22.70 -4.86 -10.68
N ASP A 339 -23.37 -5.01 -9.53
CA ASP A 339 -23.94 -3.89 -8.78
C ASP A 339 -22.95 -3.27 -7.76
N ARG A 340 -21.68 -3.72 -7.76
CA ARG A 340 -20.70 -3.23 -6.81
C ARG A 340 -20.46 -1.74 -6.96
N THR A 341 -20.59 -1.02 -5.85
CA THR A 341 -20.26 0.39 -5.74
C THR A 341 -19.17 0.60 -4.70
N THR A 342 -18.13 1.36 -5.05
CA THR A 342 -17.07 1.73 -4.10
C THR A 342 -16.82 3.24 -4.12
N VAL A 343 -16.22 3.75 -3.05
CA VAL A 343 -16.03 5.19 -2.82
C VAL A 343 -14.59 5.50 -2.43
N CYS A 344 -14.05 6.56 -3.03
CA CYS A 344 -12.85 7.23 -2.55
C CYS A 344 -13.23 8.67 -2.18
N ASP A 345 -13.05 9.05 -0.90
CA ASP A 345 -13.50 10.34 -0.38
C ASP A 345 -12.48 11.04 0.55
N THR A 346 -11.21 10.83 0.33
CA THR A 346 -10.14 11.43 1.12
C THR A 346 -10.17 12.96 1.06
N GLN A 347 -10.22 13.62 2.21
CA GLN A 347 -10.38 15.07 2.28
C GLN A 347 -9.44 15.73 3.28
N ARG A 348 -8.69 16.74 2.85
CA ARG A 348 -7.83 17.56 3.72
C ARG A 348 -8.59 18.75 4.31
N VAL A 349 -9.60 18.47 5.15
CA VAL A 349 -10.44 19.46 5.82
C VAL A 349 -10.68 19.06 7.28
N ALA A 350 -11.08 20.04 8.10
CA ALA A 350 -11.35 19.81 9.53
C ALA A 350 -12.51 18.84 9.77
N GLN A 351 -13.51 18.87 8.91
CA GLN A 351 -14.66 17.96 8.92
C GLN A 351 -15.01 17.58 7.48
N PRO A 352 -15.38 16.32 7.20
CA PRO A 352 -15.76 15.88 5.86
C PRO A 352 -16.90 16.71 5.27
N ILE A 353 -16.77 17.07 4.02
CA ILE A 353 -17.77 17.81 3.27
C ILE A 353 -18.32 16.90 2.17
N LYS A 354 -19.64 16.70 2.14
CA LYS A 354 -20.31 15.86 1.14
C LYS A 354 -19.89 16.25 -0.27
N TRP A 355 -19.52 15.25 -1.07
CA TRP A 355 -19.07 15.36 -2.46
C TRP A 355 -17.73 16.08 -2.70
N ARG A 356 -17.05 16.53 -1.67
CA ARG A 356 -15.73 17.13 -1.83
C ARG A 356 -14.65 16.08 -2.01
N GLN A 357 -13.84 16.20 -3.06
CA GLN A 357 -12.72 15.28 -3.33
C GLN A 357 -13.15 13.80 -3.34
N SER A 358 -14.36 13.54 -3.85
CA SER A 358 -14.96 12.21 -3.86
C SER A 358 -15.05 11.63 -5.27
N SER A 359 -14.84 10.34 -5.35
CA SER A 359 -15.16 9.51 -6.52
C SER A 359 -16.09 8.39 -6.05
N VAL A 360 -17.25 8.25 -6.70
CA VAL A 360 -18.11 7.07 -6.57
C VAL A 360 -17.97 6.28 -7.85
N MET A 361 -17.71 5.01 -7.72
CA MET A 361 -17.37 4.10 -8.82
C MET A 361 -18.34 2.93 -8.83
N GLN A 362 -18.90 2.63 -9.99
CA GLN A 362 -19.72 1.45 -10.24
C GLN A 362 -19.45 0.97 -11.65
N ASP A 363 -19.02 -0.28 -11.80
CA ASP A 363 -18.57 -0.82 -13.08
C ASP A 363 -17.56 0.15 -13.77
N SER A 364 -17.85 0.60 -14.97
CA SER A 364 -17.04 1.58 -15.72
C SER A 364 -17.38 3.04 -15.40
N TRP A 365 -18.45 3.31 -14.66
CA TRP A 365 -18.89 4.67 -14.35
C TRP A 365 -18.13 5.30 -13.18
N ARG A 366 -17.84 6.58 -13.31
CA ARG A 366 -17.16 7.41 -12.31
C ARG A 366 -17.94 8.71 -12.08
N LEU A 367 -18.43 8.90 -10.86
CA LEU A 367 -19.06 10.16 -10.45
C LEU A 367 -18.11 10.95 -9.56
N ILE A 368 -17.53 12.02 -10.10
CA ILE A 368 -16.55 12.86 -9.40
C ILE A 368 -17.22 14.07 -8.76
N ASN A 369 -16.98 14.28 -7.47
CA ASN A 369 -17.49 15.39 -6.68
C ASN A 369 -19.04 15.56 -6.75
N GLY A 370 -19.76 14.50 -7.10
CA GLY A 370 -21.21 14.52 -7.29
C GLY A 370 -21.68 15.37 -8.48
N LYS A 371 -20.85 15.65 -9.46
CA LYS A 371 -21.11 16.57 -10.58
C LYS A 371 -20.65 16.08 -11.94
N GLU A 372 -19.49 15.47 -12.02
CA GLU A 372 -18.88 15.00 -13.26
C GLU A 372 -19.09 13.48 -13.35
N LEU A 373 -19.81 13.02 -14.36
CA LEU A 373 -20.05 11.60 -14.64
C LEU A 373 -19.41 11.23 -15.97
N TYR A 374 -18.56 10.21 -16.00
CA TYR A 374 -17.93 9.67 -17.20
C TYR A 374 -17.69 8.17 -17.11
#